data_1777c64f89a85582f5ef2ccef733fd43
#
_entry.id   1777c64f89a85582f5ef2ccef733fd43
#
_cell.length_a   1.000
_cell.length_b   1.000
_cell.length_c   1.000
_cell.angle_alpha   90.00
_cell.angle_beta   90.00
_cell.angle_gamma   90.00
#
_symmetry.space_group_name_H-M   'P 1'
#
loop_
_entity.id
_entity.type
_entity.pdbx_description
1 polymer ?
#
loop_
_entity_poly.entity_id
_entity_poly.type
_entity_poly.pdbx_seq_one_letter_code
_entity_poly.pdbx_strand_id
1 'polypeptide(L)'
;MALLLGLILLILLLLVRQLGTRLSAQRALRQEILSLKHSQAAEASGIVRFIEQELTAPQPRSGEACYLVLDTEAMELIDEVEAETSFVSPLFALGWQLLDASGQCLREESYMLLQTGERSEALRQLQQVSERCYRAEAIAPSEALQRLSEVLQPQLTLVGHHLAYHLRQLQSEAEQQRIPLPLIAQLPQRCLMQEGLRMGFKRGYDDSPRYPSAEELFRYLHHLGSEPPLPPLRKALRDLRLSASSLRVLLSWERSSD
;
A
#
# COMPACT_ATOMS: atom_id res chain seq x y z
N MET A 1 -38.90 70.42 8.76
CA MET A 1 -38.17 69.85 7.55
C MET A 1 -36.70 69.61 7.84
N ALA A 2 -35.92 70.51 8.40
CA ALA A 2 -34.45 70.32 8.64
C ALA A 2 -34.10 69.13 9.56
N LEU A 3 -34.85 68.92 10.67
CA LEU A 3 -34.63 67.82 11.59
C LEU A 3 -34.88 66.43 10.96
N LEU A 4 -35.88 66.31 10.06
CA LEU A 4 -36.18 65.10 9.35
C LEU A 4 -35.10 64.71 8.37
N LEU A 5 -34.58 65.69 7.64
CA LEU A 5 -33.43 65.51 6.72
C LEU A 5 -32.17 65.09 7.43
N GLY A 6 -31.88 65.66 8.63
CA GLY A 6 -30.76 65.27 9.44
C GLY A 6 -30.81 63.83 9.94
N LEU A 7 -32.04 63.39 10.36
CA LEU A 7 -32.26 62.01 10.79
C LEU A 7 -32.08 60.97 9.68
N ILE A 8 -32.61 61.32 8.49
CA ILE A 8 -32.45 60.43 7.29
C ILE A 8 -30.97 60.31 6.92
N LEU A 9 -30.22 61.42 6.94
CA LEU A 9 -28.77 61.41 6.62
C LEU A 9 -27.98 60.58 7.65
N LEU A 10 -28.31 60.64 8.93
CA LEU A 10 -27.69 59.90 9.98
C LEU A 10 -27.94 58.37 9.81
N ILE A 11 -29.20 57.99 9.49
CA ILE A 11 -29.57 56.58 9.23
C ILE A 11 -28.82 56.06 7.99
N LEU A 12 -28.73 56.81 6.91
CA LEU A 12 -27.97 56.44 5.73
C LEU A 12 -26.47 56.23 6.04
N LEU A 13 -25.85 57.12 6.82
CA LEU A 13 -24.47 57.00 7.22
C LEU A 13 -24.22 55.71 8.06
N LEU A 14 -25.12 55.41 8.98
CA LEU A 14 -25.06 54.19 9.78
C LEU A 14 -25.21 52.91 8.92
N LEU A 15 -26.13 52.93 7.96
CA LEU A 15 -26.30 51.81 7.01
C LEU A 15 -25.08 51.61 6.12
N VAL A 16 -24.49 52.70 5.58
CA VAL A 16 -23.27 52.62 4.76
C VAL A 16 -22.10 52.07 5.57
N ARG A 17 -21.97 52.52 6.82
CA ARG A 17 -20.92 52.01 7.73
C ARG A 17 -21.12 50.52 8.02
N GLN A 18 -22.36 50.10 8.28
CA GLN A 18 -22.69 48.69 8.57
C GLN A 18 -22.49 47.78 7.33
N LEU A 19 -22.82 48.28 6.12
CA LEU A 19 -22.50 47.59 4.87
C LEU A 19 -20.99 47.47 4.63
N GLY A 20 -20.24 48.55 4.90
CA GLY A 20 -18.78 48.55 4.78
C GLY A 20 -18.10 47.52 5.69
N THR A 21 -18.55 47.43 6.94
CA THR A 21 -18.03 46.39 7.88
C THR A 21 -18.38 44.97 7.46
N ARG A 22 -19.60 44.71 6.99
CA ARG A 22 -19.98 43.41 6.45
C ARG A 22 -19.18 43.00 5.20
N LEU A 23 -18.97 43.93 4.27
CA LEU A 23 -18.17 43.68 3.08
C LEU A 23 -16.68 43.38 3.41
N SER A 24 -16.10 44.11 4.37
CA SER A 24 -14.72 43.84 4.82
C SER A 24 -14.62 42.50 5.50
N ALA A 25 -15.56 42.11 6.35
CA ALA A 25 -15.59 40.79 6.98
C ALA A 25 -15.75 39.66 5.96
N GLN A 26 -16.60 39.82 4.96
CA GLN A 26 -16.71 38.82 3.88
C GLN A 26 -15.43 38.69 3.05
N ARG A 27 -14.72 39.80 2.78
CA ARG A 27 -13.43 39.75 2.08
C ARG A 27 -12.38 39.03 2.88
N ALA A 28 -12.28 39.30 4.20
CA ALA A 28 -11.35 38.63 5.10
C ALA A 28 -11.61 37.11 5.15
N LEU A 29 -12.86 36.69 5.33
CA LEU A 29 -13.25 35.30 5.33
C LEU A 29 -12.94 34.60 4.00
N ARG A 30 -13.17 35.28 2.88
CA ARG A 30 -12.83 34.74 1.56
C ARG A 30 -11.34 34.55 1.35
N GLN A 31 -10.50 35.48 1.85
CA GLN A 31 -9.04 35.35 1.83
C GLN A 31 -8.56 34.18 2.71
N GLU A 32 -9.15 34.02 3.90
CA GLU A 32 -8.84 32.91 4.80
C GLU A 32 -9.19 31.54 4.15
N ILE A 33 -10.39 31.42 3.56
CA ILE A 33 -10.78 30.20 2.83
C ILE A 33 -9.81 29.91 1.67
N LEU A 34 -9.37 30.91 0.94
CA LEU A 34 -8.41 30.74 -0.15
C LEU A 34 -7.04 30.30 0.38
N SER A 35 -6.56 30.87 1.47
CA SER A 35 -5.28 30.47 2.09
C SER A 35 -5.33 29.03 2.60
N LEU A 36 -6.44 28.63 3.24
CA LEU A 36 -6.65 27.23 3.68
C LEU A 36 -6.65 26.25 2.51
N LYS A 37 -7.34 26.59 1.41
CA LYS A 37 -7.34 25.75 0.20
C LYS A 37 -5.95 25.60 -0.41
N HIS A 38 -5.16 26.66 -0.45
CA HIS A 38 -3.78 26.61 -0.96
C HIS A 38 -2.88 25.76 -0.05
N SER A 39 -3.03 25.89 1.27
CA SER A 39 -2.29 25.07 2.23
C SER A 39 -2.64 23.59 2.09
N GLN A 40 -3.92 23.24 2.02
CA GLN A 40 -4.38 21.87 1.80
C GLN A 40 -3.90 21.29 0.46
N ALA A 41 -3.93 22.08 -0.61
CA ALA A 41 -3.43 21.64 -1.91
C ALA A 41 -1.92 21.40 -1.91
N ALA A 42 -1.14 22.22 -1.20
CA ALA A 42 0.31 22.04 -1.06
C ALA A 42 0.63 20.77 -0.22
N GLU A 43 -0.09 20.55 0.86
CA GLU A 43 0.04 19.37 1.70
C GLU A 43 -0.33 18.10 0.92
N ALA A 44 -1.47 18.10 0.22
CA ALA A 44 -1.88 16.99 -0.63
C ALA A 44 -0.84 16.70 -1.72
N SER A 45 -0.25 17.72 -2.34
CA SER A 45 0.83 17.54 -3.34
C SER A 45 2.09 16.94 -2.72
N GLY A 46 2.43 17.30 -1.46
CA GLY A 46 3.53 16.70 -0.71
C GLY A 46 3.29 15.22 -0.43
N ILE A 47 2.09 14.87 0.02
CA ILE A 47 1.68 13.49 0.28
C ILE A 47 1.71 12.66 -1.00
N VAL A 48 1.17 13.15 -2.12
CA VAL A 48 1.23 12.45 -3.42
C VAL A 48 2.68 12.14 -3.80
N ARG A 49 3.56 13.14 -3.74
CA ARG A 49 4.97 12.98 -4.08
C ARG A 49 5.66 11.96 -3.18
N PHE A 50 5.38 11.97 -1.87
CA PHE A 50 5.90 11.00 -0.93
C PHE A 50 5.45 9.58 -1.28
N ILE A 51 4.14 9.36 -1.52
CA ILE A 51 3.59 8.06 -1.90
C ILE A 51 4.21 7.58 -3.22
N GLU A 52 4.31 8.45 -4.22
CA GLU A 52 4.96 8.12 -5.49
C GLU A 52 6.42 7.71 -5.28
N GLN A 53 7.16 8.41 -4.45
CA GLN A 53 8.56 8.11 -4.13
C GLN A 53 8.71 6.75 -3.43
N GLU A 54 7.88 6.44 -2.43
CA GLU A 54 7.88 5.16 -1.72
C GLU A 54 7.48 3.98 -2.60
N LEU A 55 6.57 4.21 -3.55
CA LEU A 55 6.08 3.18 -4.47
C LEU A 55 6.80 3.14 -5.82
N THR A 56 7.78 4.03 -6.06
CA THR A 56 8.65 3.95 -7.23
C THR A 56 9.61 2.77 -7.09
N ALA A 57 10.07 2.24 -8.23
CA ALA A 57 11.07 1.18 -8.24
C ALA A 57 12.31 1.60 -7.46
N PRO A 58 12.70 0.85 -6.42
CA PRO A 58 13.86 1.20 -5.61
C PRO A 58 15.14 1.09 -6.46
N GLN A 59 16.11 1.93 -6.17
CA GLN A 59 17.45 1.77 -6.76
C GLN A 59 18.21 0.71 -5.98
N PRO A 60 18.62 -0.40 -6.62
CA PRO A 60 19.38 -1.46 -5.97
C PRO A 60 20.67 -0.92 -5.34
N ARG A 61 20.98 -1.40 -4.15
CA ARG A 61 22.23 -1.09 -3.44
C ARG A 61 23.02 -2.38 -3.23
N SER A 62 24.29 -2.26 -2.96
CA SER A 62 25.12 -3.38 -2.52
C SER A 62 25.00 -3.52 -1.01
N GLY A 63 24.86 -4.74 -0.51
CA GLY A 63 24.76 -5.03 0.92
C GLY A 63 24.46 -6.49 1.16
N GLU A 64 24.45 -6.88 2.44
CA GLU A 64 24.04 -8.20 2.89
C GLU A 64 22.52 -8.23 3.05
N ALA A 65 21.87 -9.24 2.47
CA ALA A 65 20.44 -9.43 2.58
C ALA A 65 20.06 -10.01 3.95
N CYS A 66 19.12 -9.36 4.63
CA CYS A 66 18.59 -9.79 5.94
C CYS A 66 17.11 -10.16 5.85
N TYR A 67 16.36 -9.55 4.94
CA TYR A 67 14.92 -9.79 4.79
C TYR A 67 14.58 -10.12 3.35
N LEU A 68 13.64 -11.05 3.18
CA LEU A 68 12.95 -11.31 1.92
C LEU A 68 11.49 -10.95 2.10
N VAL A 69 11.09 -9.81 1.57
CA VAL A 69 9.67 -9.43 1.50
C VAL A 69 9.05 -10.13 0.32
N LEU A 70 7.87 -10.73 0.53
CA LEU A 70 7.20 -11.60 -0.42
C LEU A 70 5.73 -11.20 -0.56
N ASP A 71 5.25 -11.18 -1.81
CA ASP A 71 3.84 -11.05 -2.13
C ASP A 71 3.45 -11.95 -3.30
N THR A 72 2.23 -12.50 -3.24
CA THR A 72 1.66 -13.36 -4.29
C THR A 72 0.23 -12.94 -4.57
N GLU A 73 -0.18 -13.05 -5.84
CA GLU A 73 -1.57 -12.92 -6.25
C GLU A 73 -2.07 -14.25 -6.81
N ALA A 74 -3.23 -14.68 -6.33
CA ALA A 74 -3.94 -15.84 -6.81
C ALA A 74 -5.35 -15.48 -7.28
N MET A 75 -6.04 -16.42 -7.93
CA MET A 75 -7.37 -16.16 -8.49
C MET A 75 -8.44 -15.88 -7.46
N GLU A 76 -8.38 -16.56 -6.33
CA GLU A 76 -9.40 -16.47 -5.28
C GLU A 76 -8.72 -16.33 -3.93
N LEU A 77 -9.27 -15.43 -3.09
CA LEU A 77 -9.05 -15.50 -1.67
C LEU A 77 -9.73 -16.76 -1.19
N ILE A 78 -8.96 -17.75 -0.76
CA ILE A 78 -9.52 -18.92 -0.09
C ILE A 78 -10.08 -18.39 1.24
N ASP A 79 -11.40 -18.33 1.38
CA ASP A 79 -12.02 -18.09 2.66
C ASP A 79 -11.53 -19.18 3.61
N GLU A 80 -10.95 -18.80 4.73
CA GLU A 80 -10.40 -19.73 5.73
C GLU A 80 -11.43 -20.73 6.26
N VAL A 81 -12.72 -20.45 6.05
CA VAL A 81 -13.85 -21.27 6.48
C VAL A 81 -14.08 -22.48 5.57
N GLU A 82 -13.65 -22.44 4.30
CA GLU A 82 -13.79 -23.56 3.35
C GLU A 82 -12.50 -24.37 3.14
N ALA A 83 -11.50 -24.18 3.99
CA ALA A 83 -10.16 -24.79 3.88
C ALA A 83 -10.12 -26.34 4.04
N GLU A 84 -11.26 -27.03 4.15
CA GLU A 84 -11.32 -28.50 4.12
C GLU A 84 -11.20 -29.07 2.70
N THR A 85 -11.38 -28.27 1.65
CA THR A 85 -11.10 -28.70 0.28
C THR A 85 -9.72 -28.20 -0.14
N SER A 86 -8.81 -29.11 -0.43
CA SER A 86 -7.40 -28.92 -0.79
C SER A 86 -7.15 -28.17 -2.13
N PHE A 87 -8.08 -27.34 -2.58
CA PHE A 87 -7.91 -26.60 -3.82
C PHE A 87 -7.22 -25.27 -3.55
N VAL A 88 -5.95 -25.19 -3.87
CA VAL A 88 -5.18 -23.94 -3.88
C VAL A 88 -5.29 -23.33 -5.27
N SER A 89 -5.72 -22.09 -5.34
CA SER A 89 -5.87 -21.36 -6.59
C SER A 89 -4.50 -21.13 -7.25
N PRO A 90 -4.37 -21.26 -8.59
CA PRO A 90 -3.10 -21.00 -9.26
C PRO A 90 -2.58 -19.59 -9.01
N LEU A 91 -1.28 -19.44 -8.87
CA LEU A 91 -0.63 -18.16 -8.76
C LEU A 91 -0.70 -17.39 -10.09
N PHE A 92 -1.11 -16.14 -10.02
CA PHE A 92 -1.11 -15.21 -11.15
C PHE A 92 0.11 -14.29 -11.16
N ALA A 93 0.57 -13.89 -9.99
CA ALA A 93 1.76 -13.08 -9.85
C ALA A 93 2.56 -13.48 -8.62
N LEU A 94 3.87 -13.27 -8.72
CA LEU A 94 4.84 -13.46 -7.65
C LEU A 94 5.80 -12.28 -7.65
N GLY A 95 5.98 -11.65 -6.48
CA GLY A 95 6.94 -10.59 -6.28
C GLY A 95 7.76 -10.77 -5.03
N TRP A 96 9.02 -10.32 -5.05
CA TRP A 96 9.86 -10.27 -3.86
C TRP A 96 10.84 -9.11 -3.88
N GLN A 97 11.25 -8.69 -2.67
CA GLN A 97 12.36 -7.76 -2.46
C GLN A 97 13.35 -8.35 -1.45
N LEU A 98 14.63 -8.29 -1.78
CA LEU A 98 15.70 -8.48 -0.81
C LEU A 98 16.04 -7.14 -0.19
N LEU A 99 16.03 -7.09 1.15
CA LEU A 99 16.36 -5.88 1.90
C LEU A 99 17.51 -6.15 2.85
N ASP A 100 18.32 -5.11 3.10
CA ASP A 100 19.36 -5.12 4.13
C ASP A 100 18.78 -4.97 5.55
N ALA A 101 19.64 -4.97 6.56
CA ALA A 101 19.25 -4.80 7.97
C ALA A 101 18.56 -3.46 8.27
N SER A 102 18.72 -2.45 7.41
CA SER A 102 18.05 -1.14 7.53
C SER A 102 16.70 -1.08 6.80
N GLY A 103 16.34 -2.12 6.05
CA GLY A 103 15.15 -2.18 5.20
C GLY A 103 15.34 -1.52 3.84
N GLN A 104 16.59 -1.22 3.42
CA GLN A 104 16.86 -0.71 2.08
C GLN A 104 16.87 -1.83 1.06
N CYS A 105 16.30 -1.56 -0.12
CA CYS A 105 16.20 -2.56 -1.18
C CYS A 105 17.55 -2.83 -1.83
N LEU A 106 17.91 -4.11 -1.90
CA LEU A 106 19.08 -4.62 -2.61
C LEU A 106 18.69 -5.17 -3.99
N ARG A 107 17.53 -5.80 -4.09
CA ARG A 107 17.00 -6.38 -5.33
C ARG A 107 15.48 -6.46 -5.25
N GLU A 108 14.80 -6.11 -6.34
CA GLU A 108 13.35 -6.28 -6.51
C GLU A 108 13.05 -7.06 -7.77
N GLU A 109 12.18 -8.03 -7.69
CA GLU A 109 11.64 -8.73 -8.85
C GLU A 109 10.13 -8.97 -8.67
N SER A 110 9.40 -8.87 -9.79
CA SER A 110 7.95 -9.11 -9.82
C SER A 110 7.54 -9.65 -11.19
N TYR A 111 6.84 -10.77 -11.19
CA TYR A 111 6.46 -11.52 -12.39
C TYR A 111 4.97 -11.75 -12.45
N MET A 112 4.40 -11.61 -13.64
CA MET A 112 3.15 -12.26 -14.00
C MET A 112 3.46 -13.70 -14.42
N LEU A 113 2.62 -14.64 -13.99
CA LEU A 113 2.82 -16.06 -14.25
C LEU A 113 1.89 -16.54 -15.37
N LEU A 114 2.45 -17.24 -16.35
CA LEU A 114 1.70 -17.82 -17.46
C LEU A 114 0.70 -18.83 -16.93
N GLN A 115 -0.58 -18.56 -17.15
CA GLN A 115 -1.69 -19.48 -16.87
C GLN A 115 -2.29 -20.00 -18.18
N THR A 116 -2.79 -21.22 -18.17
CA THR A 116 -3.40 -21.85 -19.32
C THR A 116 -4.92 -21.87 -19.20
N GLY A 117 -5.64 -21.79 -20.34
CA GLY A 117 -7.08 -21.95 -20.43
C GLY A 117 -7.90 -20.68 -20.12
N GLU A 118 -9.20 -20.85 -19.94
CA GLU A 118 -10.19 -19.76 -19.72
C GLU A 118 -9.91 -18.92 -18.46
N ARG A 119 -9.26 -19.51 -17.47
CA ARG A 119 -8.89 -18.84 -16.21
C ARG A 119 -7.94 -17.66 -16.44
N SER A 120 -7.11 -17.70 -17.48
CA SER A 120 -6.19 -16.60 -17.77
C SER A 120 -6.90 -15.30 -18.17
N GLU A 121 -8.06 -15.41 -18.83
CA GLU A 121 -8.87 -14.25 -19.23
C GLU A 121 -9.47 -13.52 -18.02
N ALA A 122 -10.12 -14.26 -17.13
CA ALA A 122 -10.73 -13.70 -15.93
C ALA A 122 -9.67 -13.01 -15.04
N LEU A 123 -8.50 -13.60 -14.88
CA LEU A 123 -7.37 -13.03 -14.13
C LEU A 123 -6.84 -11.75 -14.73
N ARG A 124 -6.66 -11.71 -16.04
CA ARG A 124 -6.18 -10.51 -16.72
C ARG A 124 -7.17 -9.36 -16.58
N GLN A 125 -8.48 -9.64 -16.65
CA GLN A 125 -9.52 -8.65 -16.42
C GLN A 125 -9.50 -8.14 -14.98
N LEU A 126 -9.39 -9.04 -14.00
CA LEU A 126 -9.31 -8.69 -12.59
C LEU A 126 -8.10 -7.80 -12.27
N GLN A 127 -6.94 -8.11 -12.87
CA GLN A 127 -5.69 -7.37 -12.67
C GLN A 127 -5.53 -6.18 -13.63
N GLN A 128 -6.53 -5.90 -14.48
CA GLN A 128 -6.50 -4.83 -15.47
C GLN A 128 -5.29 -4.89 -16.41
N VAL A 129 -4.82 -6.09 -16.72
CA VAL A 129 -3.68 -6.32 -17.61
C VAL A 129 -4.16 -6.67 -19.01
N SER A 130 -3.70 -5.93 -20.02
CA SER A 130 -4.01 -6.25 -21.41
C SER A 130 -3.40 -7.60 -21.81
N GLU A 131 -4.07 -8.33 -22.72
CA GLU A 131 -3.55 -9.60 -23.23
C GLU A 131 -2.15 -9.45 -23.87
N ARG A 132 -1.94 -8.35 -24.59
CA ARG A 132 -0.64 -8.06 -25.20
C ARG A 132 0.47 -7.91 -24.16
N CYS A 133 0.22 -7.18 -23.08
CA CYS A 133 1.17 -6.99 -22.00
C CYS A 133 1.42 -8.32 -21.27
N TYR A 134 0.36 -9.06 -20.96
CA TYR A 134 0.47 -10.36 -20.32
C TYR A 134 1.30 -11.35 -21.13
N ARG A 135 1.03 -11.50 -22.45
CA ARG A 135 1.80 -12.40 -23.32
C ARG A 135 3.26 -11.97 -23.50
N ALA A 136 3.55 -10.68 -23.41
CA ALA A 136 4.91 -10.17 -23.58
C ALA A 136 5.76 -10.28 -22.29
N GLU A 137 5.14 -10.21 -21.11
CA GLU A 137 5.85 -10.06 -19.84
C GLU A 137 5.68 -11.26 -18.90
N ALA A 138 4.66 -12.11 -19.10
CA ALA A 138 4.44 -13.25 -18.21
C ALA A 138 5.47 -14.36 -18.50
N ILE A 139 5.98 -14.94 -17.43
CA ILE A 139 6.94 -16.06 -17.48
C ILE A 139 6.32 -17.34 -16.94
N ALA A 140 6.96 -18.48 -17.20
CA ALA A 140 6.51 -19.74 -16.64
C ALA A 140 6.57 -19.72 -15.10
N PRO A 141 5.59 -20.29 -14.38
CA PRO A 141 5.63 -20.40 -12.92
C PRO A 141 6.92 -21.08 -12.43
N SER A 142 7.36 -22.11 -13.14
CA SER A 142 8.62 -22.82 -12.84
C SER A 142 9.85 -21.89 -12.90
N GLU A 143 9.91 -21.00 -13.88
CA GLU A 143 11.00 -20.03 -14.00
C GLU A 143 10.99 -19.04 -12.83
N ALA A 144 9.83 -18.50 -12.48
CA ALA A 144 9.70 -17.56 -11.34
C ALA A 144 10.11 -18.22 -10.00
N LEU A 145 9.71 -19.48 -9.79
CA LEU A 145 10.08 -20.24 -8.60
C LEU A 145 11.58 -20.56 -8.56
N GLN A 146 12.21 -20.87 -9.71
CA GLN A 146 13.65 -21.06 -9.77
C GLN A 146 14.40 -19.79 -9.39
N ARG A 147 14.01 -18.64 -9.94
CA ARG A 147 14.60 -17.34 -9.59
C ARG A 147 14.43 -17.00 -8.10
N LEU A 148 13.26 -17.31 -7.52
CA LEU A 148 13.07 -17.18 -6.08
C LEU A 148 14.00 -18.11 -5.30
N SER A 149 14.14 -19.36 -5.73
CA SER A 149 15.04 -20.34 -5.05
C SER A 149 16.50 -19.91 -5.02
N GLU A 150 16.98 -19.22 -6.06
CA GLU A 150 18.35 -18.71 -6.17
C GLU A 150 18.68 -17.60 -5.15
N VAL A 151 17.66 -16.88 -4.67
CA VAL A 151 17.85 -15.81 -3.69
C VAL A 151 17.60 -16.23 -2.25
N LEU A 152 17.04 -17.43 -2.02
CA LEU A 152 16.83 -17.97 -0.68
C LEU A 152 18.15 -18.29 0.01
N GLN A 153 18.35 -17.73 1.20
CA GLN A 153 19.55 -17.94 2.03
C GLN A 153 19.14 -18.17 3.49
N PRO A 154 19.88 -19.01 4.24
CA PRO A 154 19.49 -19.40 5.60
C PRO A 154 19.37 -18.27 6.62
N GLN A 155 20.07 -17.15 6.39
CA GLN A 155 20.06 -15.97 7.28
C GLN A 155 18.88 -15.03 7.05
N LEU A 156 18.07 -15.24 6.00
CA LEU A 156 16.95 -14.37 5.68
C LEU A 156 15.79 -14.55 6.67
N THR A 157 15.12 -13.45 6.97
CA THR A 157 13.78 -13.45 7.56
C THR A 157 12.74 -13.21 6.47
N LEU A 158 11.77 -14.11 6.35
CA LEU A 158 10.62 -13.94 5.44
C LEU A 158 9.65 -12.92 6.01
N VAL A 159 9.26 -11.96 5.18
CA VAL A 159 8.32 -10.90 5.54
C VAL A 159 7.20 -10.84 4.52
N GLY A 160 5.99 -10.59 4.96
CA GLY A 160 4.84 -10.37 4.07
C GLY A 160 3.61 -9.90 4.83
N HIS A 161 2.71 -9.28 4.10
CA HIS A 161 1.39 -8.98 4.64
C HIS A 161 0.50 -10.20 4.40
N HIS A 162 -0.02 -10.83 5.46
CA HIS A 162 -0.68 -12.15 5.41
C HIS A 162 0.27 -13.28 4.94
N LEU A 163 1.47 -13.33 5.51
CA LEU A 163 2.57 -14.20 5.07
C LEU A 163 2.18 -15.68 4.98
N ALA A 164 1.39 -16.20 5.92
CA ALA A 164 0.94 -17.61 5.90
C ALA A 164 0.14 -17.94 4.63
N TYR A 165 -0.66 -17.01 4.11
CA TYR A 165 -1.37 -17.18 2.84
C TYR A 165 -0.37 -17.28 1.67
N HIS A 166 0.57 -16.35 1.57
CA HIS A 166 1.57 -16.37 0.49
C HIS A 166 2.42 -17.64 0.50
N LEU A 167 2.81 -18.12 1.68
CA LEU A 167 3.59 -19.35 1.80
C LEU A 167 2.82 -20.58 1.36
N ARG A 168 1.53 -20.69 1.70
CA ARG A 168 0.67 -21.79 1.21
C ARG A 168 0.55 -21.78 -0.31
N GLN A 169 0.32 -20.61 -0.90
CA GLN A 169 0.24 -20.45 -2.35
C GLN A 169 1.55 -20.87 -3.04
N LEU A 170 2.68 -20.43 -2.52
CA LEU A 170 4.00 -20.79 -3.05
C LEU A 170 4.29 -22.29 -2.94
N GLN A 171 3.98 -22.89 -1.81
CA GLN A 171 4.20 -24.33 -1.61
C GLN A 171 3.38 -25.15 -2.59
N SER A 172 2.09 -24.80 -2.75
CA SER A 172 1.23 -25.49 -3.71
C SER A 172 1.74 -25.34 -5.15
N GLU A 173 2.13 -24.15 -5.56
CA GLU A 173 2.67 -23.92 -6.90
C GLU A 173 4.01 -24.67 -7.09
N ALA A 174 4.89 -24.64 -6.08
CA ALA A 174 6.17 -25.35 -6.09
C ALA A 174 5.98 -26.88 -6.23
N GLU A 175 4.99 -27.46 -5.55
CA GLU A 175 4.62 -28.86 -5.68
C GLU A 175 4.10 -29.18 -7.09
N GLN A 176 3.21 -28.36 -7.65
CA GLN A 176 2.67 -28.52 -9.00
C GLN A 176 3.79 -28.44 -10.05
N GLN A 177 4.73 -27.51 -9.90
CA GLN A 177 5.88 -27.33 -10.81
C GLN A 177 7.03 -28.30 -10.53
N ARG A 178 6.97 -29.10 -9.46
CA ARG A 178 8.04 -29.99 -8.96
C ARG A 178 9.37 -29.27 -8.69
N ILE A 179 9.27 -28.04 -8.17
CA ILE A 179 10.43 -27.22 -7.81
C ILE A 179 10.47 -27.11 -6.29
N PRO A 180 11.41 -27.79 -5.61
CA PRO A 180 11.47 -27.77 -4.15
C PRO A 180 11.95 -26.39 -3.66
N LEU A 181 11.27 -25.87 -2.63
CA LEU A 181 11.67 -24.66 -1.90
C LEU A 181 11.94 -24.99 -0.42
N PRO A 182 12.91 -25.88 -0.10
CA PRO A 182 13.08 -26.44 1.24
C PRO A 182 13.42 -25.40 2.30
N LEU A 183 14.10 -24.32 1.94
CA LEU A 183 14.48 -23.27 2.89
C LEU A 183 13.29 -22.42 3.32
N ILE A 184 12.28 -22.24 2.46
CA ILE A 184 11.20 -21.29 2.73
C ILE A 184 10.40 -21.63 4.01
N ALA A 185 10.26 -22.92 4.32
CA ALA A 185 9.57 -23.38 5.52
C ALA A 185 10.43 -23.28 6.79
N GLN A 186 11.74 -23.13 6.65
CA GLN A 186 12.71 -23.11 7.76
C GLN A 186 13.11 -21.70 8.18
N LEU A 187 12.89 -20.72 7.32
CA LEU A 187 13.27 -19.33 7.60
C LEU A 187 12.40 -18.72 8.69
N PRO A 188 12.96 -17.85 9.55
CA PRO A 188 12.18 -17.02 10.44
C PRO A 188 11.11 -16.24 9.67
N GLN A 189 9.94 -16.07 10.26
CA GLN A 189 8.77 -15.44 9.63
C GLN A 189 8.32 -14.20 10.39
N ARG A 190 8.02 -13.15 9.65
CA ARG A 190 7.48 -11.89 10.18
C ARG A 190 6.24 -11.48 9.39
N CYS A 191 5.07 -11.56 9.99
CA CYS A 191 3.81 -11.24 9.34
C CYS A 191 3.36 -9.82 9.72
N LEU A 192 3.41 -8.90 8.76
CA LEU A 192 3.05 -7.49 8.98
C LEU A 192 1.57 -7.30 9.34
N MET A 193 0.69 -8.16 8.83
CA MET A 193 -0.72 -8.16 9.20
C MET A 193 -0.93 -8.43 10.70
N GLN A 194 -0.16 -9.38 11.26
CA GLN A 194 -0.21 -9.68 12.70
C GLN A 194 0.41 -8.56 13.53
N GLU A 195 1.45 -7.89 13.05
CA GLU A 195 2.00 -6.71 13.71
C GLU A 195 1.00 -5.56 13.73
N GLY A 196 0.31 -5.32 12.63
CA GLY A 196 -0.79 -4.36 12.58
C GLY A 196 -1.89 -4.67 13.59
N LEU A 197 -2.27 -5.94 13.76
CA LEU A 197 -3.24 -6.33 14.80
C LEU A 197 -2.77 -5.93 16.20
N ARG A 198 -1.48 -6.12 16.51
CA ARG A 198 -0.88 -5.73 17.81
C ARG A 198 -0.85 -4.21 18.00
N MET A 199 -0.87 -3.43 16.93
CA MET A 199 -0.96 -1.96 16.97
C MET A 199 -2.37 -1.44 17.28
N GLY A 200 -3.35 -2.33 17.44
CA GLY A 200 -4.69 -1.98 17.92
C GLY A 200 -5.65 -1.54 16.83
N PHE A 201 -5.48 -1.98 15.58
CA PHE A 201 -6.53 -1.78 14.57
C PHE A 201 -7.86 -2.39 15.02
N LYS A 202 -8.94 -1.62 14.89
CA LYS A 202 -10.27 -2.01 15.34
C LYS A 202 -11.31 -1.88 14.23
N ARG A 203 -12.41 -2.62 14.35
CA ARG A 203 -13.59 -2.44 13.53
C ARG A 203 -14.35 -1.20 14.00
N GLY A 204 -14.78 -0.36 13.04
CA GLY A 204 -15.44 0.91 13.39
C GLY A 204 -16.83 0.79 14.03
N TYR A 205 -17.44 -0.42 14.03
CA TYR A 205 -18.81 -0.62 14.54
C TYR A 205 -18.88 -1.37 15.88
N ASP A 206 -17.87 -2.12 16.28
CA ASP A 206 -17.88 -2.96 17.48
C ASP A 206 -16.58 -2.92 18.30
N ASP A 207 -15.62 -2.08 17.91
CA ASP A 207 -14.30 -1.97 18.55
C ASP A 207 -13.48 -3.28 18.61
N SER A 208 -13.95 -4.35 17.96
CA SER A 208 -13.22 -5.61 17.95
C SER A 208 -11.88 -5.48 17.18
N PRO A 209 -10.82 -6.19 17.60
CA PRO A 209 -9.58 -6.23 16.85
C PRO A 209 -9.81 -6.74 15.42
N ARG A 210 -9.14 -6.12 14.45
CA ARG A 210 -9.13 -6.58 13.07
C ARG A 210 -7.74 -6.49 12.46
N TYR A 211 -7.52 -7.30 11.45
CA TYR A 211 -6.34 -7.19 10.62
C TYR A 211 -6.45 -5.98 9.68
N PRO A 212 -5.45 -5.08 9.64
CA PRO A 212 -5.40 -4.03 8.63
C PRO A 212 -5.10 -4.62 7.25
N SER A 213 -5.49 -3.95 6.19
CA SER A 213 -4.93 -4.20 4.86
C SER A 213 -3.48 -3.69 4.77
N ALA A 214 -2.74 -4.10 3.75
CA ALA A 214 -1.38 -3.60 3.52
C ALA A 214 -1.35 -2.08 3.35
N GLU A 215 -2.34 -1.52 2.65
CA GLU A 215 -2.49 -0.07 2.47
C GLU A 215 -2.80 0.65 3.80
N GLU A 216 -3.73 0.13 4.60
CA GLU A 216 -4.05 0.73 5.90
C GLU A 216 -2.84 0.73 6.83
N LEU A 217 -2.09 -0.36 6.88
CA LEU A 217 -0.87 -0.45 7.69
C LEU A 217 0.18 0.57 7.21
N PHE A 218 0.43 0.63 5.91
CA PHE A 218 1.35 1.62 5.32
C PHE A 218 0.94 3.04 5.69
N ARG A 219 -0.32 3.42 5.47
CA ARG A 219 -0.83 4.76 5.77
C ARG A 219 -0.71 5.09 7.27
N TYR A 220 -1.01 4.14 8.12
CA TYR A 220 -0.87 4.30 9.57
C TYR A 220 0.58 4.57 9.98
N LEU A 221 1.52 3.74 9.51
CA LEU A 221 2.94 3.84 9.85
C LEU A 221 3.58 5.14 9.36
N HIS A 222 3.13 5.65 8.22
CA HIS A 222 3.63 6.91 7.65
C HIS A 222 2.77 8.13 8.04
N HIS A 223 1.83 7.98 8.99
CA HIS A 223 0.92 9.04 9.44
C HIS A 223 0.15 9.72 8.30
N LEU A 224 -0.27 8.94 7.30
CA LEU A 224 -1.03 9.41 6.14
C LEU A 224 -2.54 9.23 6.37
N GLY A 225 -3.34 10.17 5.86
CA GLY A 225 -4.78 10.01 5.77
C GLY A 225 -5.23 8.99 4.71
N SER A 226 -6.53 8.85 4.52
CA SER A 226 -7.11 7.98 3.47
C SER A 226 -6.89 8.52 2.05
N GLU A 227 -6.64 9.82 1.90
CA GLU A 227 -6.39 10.51 0.65
C GLU A 227 -4.92 11.00 0.59
N PRO A 228 -4.32 11.11 -0.59
CA PRO A 228 -4.82 10.75 -1.93
C PRO A 228 -4.79 9.23 -2.19
N PRO A 229 -5.49 8.74 -3.23
CA PRO A 229 -5.44 7.33 -3.60
C PRO A 229 -4.01 6.92 -4.00
N LEU A 230 -3.69 5.65 -3.82
CA LEU A 230 -2.40 5.10 -4.26
C LEU A 230 -2.30 5.09 -5.79
N PRO A 231 -1.09 5.23 -6.35
CA PRO A 231 -0.90 5.16 -7.79
C PRO A 231 -1.30 3.79 -8.36
N PRO A 232 -1.76 3.73 -9.61
CA PRO A 232 -2.22 2.51 -10.26
C PRO A 232 -1.02 1.61 -10.63
N LEU A 233 -0.47 0.90 -9.65
CA LEU A 233 0.49 -0.18 -9.84
C LEU A 233 -0.23 -1.52 -9.96
N ARG A 234 0.41 -2.51 -10.60
CA ARG A 234 -0.04 -3.90 -10.50
C ARG A 234 -0.12 -4.29 -9.04
N LYS A 235 -1.21 -4.97 -8.65
CA LYS A 235 -1.53 -5.21 -7.23
C LYS A 235 -0.39 -5.90 -6.48
N ALA A 236 0.16 -7.00 -6.99
CA ALA A 236 1.28 -7.70 -6.35
C ALA A 236 2.51 -6.79 -6.15
N LEU A 237 2.87 -5.98 -7.13
CA LEU A 237 4.00 -5.05 -7.01
C LEU A 237 3.69 -3.92 -6.02
N ARG A 238 2.46 -3.43 -6.00
CA ARG A 238 2.02 -2.40 -5.05
C ARG A 238 2.09 -2.93 -3.64
N ASP A 239 1.46 -4.07 -3.36
CA ASP A 239 1.36 -4.65 -2.03
C ASP A 239 2.73 -5.10 -1.51
N LEU A 240 3.62 -5.59 -2.39
CA LEU A 240 5.03 -5.84 -2.09
C LEU A 240 5.76 -4.57 -1.61
N ARG A 241 5.62 -3.45 -2.32
CA ARG A 241 6.28 -2.18 -1.97
C ARG A 241 5.70 -1.55 -0.71
N LEU A 242 4.38 -1.64 -0.51
CA LEU A 242 3.72 -1.23 0.73
C LEU A 242 4.28 -2.01 1.92
N SER A 243 4.43 -3.33 1.78
CA SER A 243 4.99 -4.21 2.81
C SER A 243 6.45 -3.88 3.10
N ALA A 244 7.27 -3.66 2.08
CA ALA A 244 8.67 -3.29 2.26
C ALA A 244 8.84 -1.92 2.94
N SER A 245 8.06 -0.93 2.54
CA SER A 245 8.04 0.40 3.17
C SER A 245 7.57 0.33 4.62
N SER A 246 6.52 -0.44 4.91
CA SER A 246 6.03 -0.68 6.27
C SER A 246 7.09 -1.33 7.15
N LEU A 247 7.78 -2.36 6.65
CA LEU A 247 8.89 -3.00 7.37
C LEU A 247 10.00 -1.99 7.70
N ARG A 248 10.37 -1.13 6.77
CA ARG A 248 11.41 -0.11 7.00
C ARG A 248 11.09 0.81 8.17
N VAL A 249 9.84 1.25 8.28
CA VAL A 249 9.40 2.06 9.43
C VAL A 249 9.50 1.28 10.73
N LEU A 250 9.02 0.04 10.76
CA LEU A 250 9.08 -0.83 11.93
C LEU A 250 10.52 -1.06 12.40
N LEU A 251 11.43 -1.36 11.47
CA LEU A 251 12.86 -1.51 11.78
C LEU A 251 13.49 -0.21 12.32
N SER A 252 13.02 0.96 11.85
CA SER A 252 13.50 2.24 12.38
C SER A 252 13.05 2.48 13.82
N TRP A 253 11.83 2.06 14.18
CA TRP A 253 11.33 2.17 15.55
C TRP A 253 12.07 1.22 16.50
N GLU A 254 12.31 -0.03 16.08
CA GLU A 254 13.09 -1.01 16.87
C GLU A 254 14.47 -0.46 17.21
N ARG A 255 15.20 0.08 16.23
CA ARG A 255 16.53 0.71 16.46
C ARG A 255 16.50 1.96 17.34
N SER A 256 15.38 2.64 17.42
CA SER A 256 15.23 3.83 18.26
C SER A 256 14.87 3.49 19.71
N SER A 257 14.55 2.23 19.99
CA SER A 257 14.12 1.72 21.29
C SER A 257 15.25 1.01 22.05
N ASP A 258 16.34 0.69 21.34
CA ASP A 258 17.61 0.15 21.89
C ASP A 258 18.58 1.29 22.23
#